data_a4e7e6edcae87e6b93fde94bd05476d8
#
_entry.id   a4e7e6edcae87e6b93fde94bd05476d8
#
_cell.length_a   1.000
_cell.length_b   1.000
_cell.length_c   1.000
_cell.angle_alpha   90.00
_cell.angle_beta   90.00
_cell.angle_gamma   90.00
#
_symmetry.space_group_name_H-M   'P 1'
#
loop_
_entity.id
_entity.type
_entity.pdbx_description
1 polymer ?
#
loop_
_entity_poly.entity_id
_entity_poly.type
_entity_poly.pdbx_seq_one_letter_code
_entity_poly.pdbx_strand_id
1 'polypeptide(L)'
;MAYSEAADVKAILQIAAEDVTFDTELEACIASADALIDGLLKKSGLTVPEVVPQLIADASAYFAAWLLRHRRDPEAAEVFWVEAHKFLDAYVEGEEEIAFKVGSA
;
A
#
# COMPACT_ATOMS: atom_id res chain seq x y z
N MET A 1 12.27 -1.77 6.03
CA MET A 1 11.92 -2.71 4.95
C MET A 1 10.71 -2.18 4.19
N ALA A 2 10.81 -2.12 2.87
CA ALA A 2 9.71 -1.63 2.04
C ALA A 2 8.66 -2.73 1.83
N TYR A 3 7.38 -2.36 1.83
CA TYR A 3 6.29 -3.30 1.57
C TYR A 3 6.11 -3.60 0.08
N SER A 4 6.53 -2.68 -0.79
CA SER A 4 6.47 -2.88 -2.24
C SER A 4 7.76 -2.37 -2.89
N GLU A 5 7.92 -2.65 -4.17
CA GLU A 5 9.09 -2.25 -4.94
C GLU A 5 8.69 -1.28 -6.06
N ALA A 6 9.66 -0.51 -6.55
CA ALA A 6 9.42 0.42 -7.65
C ALA A 6 8.84 -0.27 -8.88
N ALA A 7 9.27 -1.50 -9.18
CA ALA A 7 8.74 -2.27 -10.30
C ALA A 7 7.22 -2.50 -10.19
N ASP A 8 6.73 -2.74 -8.97
CA ASP A 8 5.30 -2.95 -8.73
C ASP A 8 4.50 -1.68 -9.03
N VAL A 9 5.01 -0.54 -8.59
CA VAL A 9 4.35 0.75 -8.79
C VAL A 9 4.39 1.15 -10.28
N LYS A 10 5.52 0.91 -10.94
CA LYS A 10 5.65 1.15 -12.38
C LYS A 10 4.61 0.35 -13.18
N ALA A 11 4.39 -0.91 -12.82
CA ALA A 11 3.40 -1.75 -13.48
C ALA A 11 2.00 -1.15 -13.36
N ILE A 12 1.63 -0.65 -12.17
CA ILE A 12 0.33 -0.01 -11.93
C ILE A 12 0.19 1.26 -12.76
N LEU A 13 1.24 2.08 -12.80
CA LEU A 13 1.23 3.36 -13.52
C LEU A 13 1.51 3.23 -15.01
N GLN A 14 1.77 2.00 -15.49
CA GLN A 14 2.12 1.72 -16.88
C GLN A 14 3.40 2.44 -17.33
N ILE A 15 4.37 2.51 -16.42
CA ILE A 15 5.71 3.01 -16.70
C ILE A 15 6.59 1.82 -17.09
N ALA A 16 7.38 1.96 -18.15
CA ALA A 16 8.29 0.90 -18.59
C ALA A 16 9.29 0.55 -17.48
N ALA A 17 9.57 -0.73 -17.30
CA ALA A 17 10.46 -1.20 -16.23
C ALA A 17 11.86 -0.58 -16.31
N GLU A 18 12.35 -0.34 -17.51
CA GLU A 18 13.68 0.26 -17.77
C GLU A 18 13.68 1.79 -17.66
N ASP A 19 12.52 2.43 -17.53
CA ASP A 19 12.43 3.89 -17.35
C ASP A 19 12.76 4.23 -15.90
N VAL A 20 13.87 4.89 -15.67
CA VAL A 20 14.36 5.26 -14.34
C VAL A 20 14.09 6.71 -13.97
N THR A 21 13.34 7.43 -14.81
CA THR A 21 13.06 8.87 -14.63
C THR A 21 12.47 9.18 -13.26
N PHE A 22 11.57 8.33 -12.77
CA PHE A 22 10.84 8.56 -11.53
C PHE A 22 11.31 7.69 -10.36
N ASP A 23 12.42 6.96 -10.49
CA ASP A 23 12.84 5.98 -9.48
C ASP A 23 13.02 6.60 -8.09
N THR A 24 13.68 7.75 -7.99
CA THR A 24 13.86 8.42 -6.70
C THR A 24 12.52 8.86 -6.09
N GLU A 25 11.63 9.40 -6.90
CA GLU A 25 10.30 9.81 -6.44
C GLU A 25 9.46 8.60 -6.03
N LEU A 26 9.57 7.48 -6.77
CA LEU A 26 8.88 6.24 -6.46
C LEU A 26 9.33 5.68 -5.12
N GLU A 27 10.62 5.67 -4.84
CA GLU A 27 11.13 5.21 -3.54
C GLU A 27 10.58 6.05 -2.40
N ALA A 28 10.53 7.37 -2.57
CA ALA A 28 9.94 8.27 -1.58
C ALA A 28 8.44 8.02 -1.40
N CYS A 29 7.72 7.80 -2.49
CA CYS A 29 6.29 7.49 -2.45
C CYS A 29 6.03 6.16 -1.74
N ILE A 30 6.85 5.14 -1.97
CA ILE A 30 6.74 3.85 -1.29
C ILE A 30 6.97 4.02 0.21
N ALA A 31 7.99 4.77 0.61
CA ALA A 31 8.25 5.03 2.03
C ALA A 31 7.07 5.74 2.69
N SER A 32 6.48 6.72 2.02
CA SER A 32 5.30 7.43 2.52
C SER A 32 4.07 6.52 2.59
N ALA A 33 3.87 5.68 1.57
CA ALA A 33 2.78 4.71 1.56
C ALA A 33 2.90 3.71 2.72
N ASP A 34 4.10 3.23 2.97
CA ASP A 34 4.36 2.27 4.05
C ASP A 34 4.10 2.90 5.42
N ALA A 35 4.51 4.17 5.61
CA ALA A 35 4.22 4.90 6.84
C ALA A 35 2.72 5.10 7.04
N LEU A 36 1.98 5.39 5.97
CA LEU A 36 0.52 5.52 6.03
C LEU A 36 -0.13 4.19 6.43
N ILE A 37 0.31 3.09 5.84
CA ILE A 37 -0.20 1.75 6.17
C ILE A 37 0.07 1.43 7.65
N ASP A 38 1.29 1.65 8.12
CA ASP A 38 1.64 1.40 9.52
C ASP A 38 0.76 2.20 10.47
N GLY A 39 0.51 3.46 10.15
CA GLY A 39 -0.38 4.32 10.93
C GLY A 39 -1.81 3.80 10.97
N LEU A 40 -2.33 3.36 9.84
CA LEU A 40 -3.68 2.81 9.74
C LEU A 40 -3.81 1.48 10.49
N LEU A 41 -2.79 0.62 10.43
CA LEU A 41 -2.76 -0.64 11.16
C LEU A 41 -2.78 -0.38 12.67
N LYS A 42 -1.95 0.53 13.14
CA LYS A 42 -1.89 0.90 14.56
C LYS A 42 -3.22 1.49 15.03
N LYS A 43 -3.84 2.33 14.20
CA LYS A 43 -5.17 2.90 14.50
C LYS A 43 -6.22 1.81 14.64
N SER A 44 -6.10 0.72 13.89
CA SER A 44 -6.99 -0.43 13.95
C SER A 44 -6.64 -1.40 15.07
N GLY A 45 -5.61 -1.12 15.86
CA GLY A 45 -5.18 -1.97 16.96
C GLY A 45 -4.32 -3.16 16.53
N LEU A 46 -3.81 -3.13 15.31
CA LEU A 46 -2.97 -4.19 14.76
C LEU A 46 -1.49 -3.84 14.86
N THR A 47 -0.65 -4.86 14.89
CA THR A 47 0.80 -4.69 14.85
C THR A 47 1.29 -4.66 13.41
N VAL A 48 2.44 -4.00 13.20
CA VAL A 48 3.12 -4.01 11.91
C VAL A 48 3.63 -5.43 11.64
N PRO A 49 3.32 -6.03 10.48
CA PRO A 49 3.74 -7.40 10.20
C PRO A 49 5.25 -7.52 9.98
N GLU A 50 5.86 -8.58 10.50
CA GLU A 50 7.28 -8.87 10.30
C GLU A 50 7.53 -9.43 8.90
N VAL A 51 6.60 -10.27 8.42
CA VAL A 51 6.61 -10.79 7.06
C VAL A 51 5.49 -10.09 6.29
N VAL A 52 5.82 -9.50 5.14
CA VAL A 52 4.87 -8.69 4.39
C VAL A 52 3.80 -9.56 3.71
N PRO A 53 2.54 -9.49 4.14
CA PRO A 53 1.46 -10.19 3.44
C PRO A 53 1.23 -9.58 2.06
N GLN A 54 0.73 -10.38 1.12
CA GLN A 54 0.46 -9.90 -0.24
C GLN A 54 -0.51 -8.72 -0.26
N LEU A 55 -1.55 -8.74 0.59
CA LEU A 55 -2.51 -7.64 0.66
C LEU A 55 -1.84 -6.32 1.07
N ILE A 56 -0.87 -6.37 1.99
CA ILE A 56 -0.11 -5.19 2.41
C ILE A 56 0.81 -4.72 1.30
N ALA A 57 1.47 -5.63 0.60
CA ALA A 57 2.33 -5.28 -0.55
C ALA A 57 1.51 -4.60 -1.65
N ASP A 58 0.34 -5.14 -1.96
CA ASP A 58 -0.56 -4.56 -2.96
C ASP A 58 -1.06 -3.18 -2.53
N ALA A 59 -1.47 -3.03 -1.27
CA ALA A 59 -1.90 -1.74 -0.73
C ALA A 59 -0.78 -0.70 -0.82
N SER A 60 0.45 -1.07 -0.47
CA SER A 60 1.62 -0.19 -0.56
C SER A 60 1.84 0.29 -2.00
N ALA A 61 1.82 -0.63 -2.96
CA ALA A 61 2.05 -0.27 -4.37
C ALA A 61 0.97 0.69 -4.89
N TYR A 62 -0.29 0.47 -4.55
CA TYR A 62 -1.39 1.34 -4.97
C TYR A 62 -1.37 2.70 -4.25
N PHE A 63 -1.05 2.75 -2.96
CA PHE A 63 -0.88 4.04 -2.26
C PHE A 63 0.28 4.84 -2.85
N ALA A 64 1.39 4.19 -3.17
CA ALA A 64 2.53 4.86 -3.81
C ALA A 64 2.15 5.38 -5.19
N ALA A 65 1.42 4.60 -5.99
CA ALA A 65 0.92 5.01 -7.29
C ALA A 65 -0.01 6.23 -7.16
N TRP A 66 -0.89 6.23 -6.15
CA TRP A 66 -1.75 7.36 -5.86
C TRP A 66 -0.93 8.61 -5.54
N LEU A 67 0.08 8.49 -4.66
CA LEU A 67 0.92 9.61 -4.26
C LEU A 67 1.62 10.25 -5.45
N LEU A 68 2.18 9.46 -6.36
CA LEU A 68 2.87 9.98 -7.53
C LEU A 68 1.89 10.61 -8.54
N ARG A 69 0.81 9.91 -8.87
CA ARG A 69 -0.15 10.39 -9.86
C ARG A 69 -0.93 11.60 -9.38
N HIS A 70 -1.25 11.66 -8.09
CA HIS A 70 -2.03 12.74 -7.48
C HIS A 70 -1.37 14.12 -7.67
N ARG A 71 -0.06 14.17 -7.76
CA ARG A 71 0.67 15.42 -7.97
C ARG A 71 0.34 16.08 -9.31
N ARG A 72 -0.03 15.29 -10.31
CA ARG A 72 -0.31 15.76 -11.69
C ARG A 72 -1.78 15.70 -12.06
N ASP A 73 -2.47 14.67 -11.61
CA ASP A 73 -3.86 14.41 -11.98
C ASP A 73 -4.59 13.76 -10.80
N PRO A 74 -5.13 14.59 -9.88
CA PRO A 74 -5.84 14.05 -8.70
C PRO A 74 -7.04 13.18 -9.06
N GLU A 75 -7.77 13.52 -10.13
CA GLU A 75 -8.94 12.74 -10.54
C GLU A 75 -8.54 11.35 -11.04
N ALA A 76 -7.52 11.28 -11.89
CA ALA A 76 -7.02 9.99 -12.38
C ALA A 76 -6.40 9.13 -11.27
N ALA A 77 -5.88 9.76 -10.23
CA ALA A 77 -5.26 9.06 -9.11
C ALA A 77 -6.27 8.38 -8.19
N GLU A 78 -7.51 8.85 -8.15
CA GLU A 78 -8.51 8.38 -7.18
C GLU A 78 -8.75 6.87 -7.23
N VAL A 79 -8.72 6.27 -8.42
CA VAL A 79 -8.88 4.83 -8.56
C VAL A 79 -7.81 4.05 -7.78
N PHE A 80 -6.60 4.57 -7.71
CA PHE A 80 -5.51 3.93 -6.97
C PHE A 80 -5.75 4.02 -5.46
N TRP A 81 -6.29 5.13 -4.99
CA TRP A 81 -6.66 5.30 -3.59
C TRP A 81 -7.72 4.27 -3.17
N VAL A 82 -8.76 4.13 -3.99
CA VAL A 82 -9.83 3.16 -3.73
C VAL A 82 -9.30 1.74 -3.70
N GLU A 83 -8.47 1.36 -4.68
CA GLU A 83 -7.90 0.02 -4.73
C GLU A 83 -6.98 -0.25 -3.53
N ALA A 84 -6.15 0.72 -3.14
CA ALA A 84 -5.28 0.59 -1.98
C ALA A 84 -6.08 0.30 -0.71
N HIS A 85 -7.17 1.04 -0.50
CA HIS A 85 -8.04 0.84 0.66
C HIS A 85 -8.74 -0.51 0.63
N LYS A 86 -9.14 -1.02 -0.53
CA LYS A 86 -9.72 -2.36 -0.64
C LYS A 86 -8.77 -3.44 -0.12
N PHE A 87 -7.50 -3.37 -0.53
CA PHE A 87 -6.51 -4.35 -0.08
C PHE A 87 -6.23 -4.22 1.42
N LEU A 88 -6.08 -2.99 1.90
CA LEU A 88 -5.82 -2.74 3.31
C LEU A 88 -6.99 -3.16 4.19
N ASP A 89 -8.21 -2.81 3.79
CA ASP A 89 -9.41 -3.17 4.53
C ASP A 89 -9.60 -4.69 4.58
N ALA A 90 -9.32 -5.39 3.47
CA ALA A 90 -9.38 -6.85 3.44
C ALA A 90 -8.38 -7.47 4.42
N TYR A 91 -7.19 -6.90 4.53
CA TYR A 91 -6.19 -7.36 5.49
C TYR A 91 -6.67 -7.12 6.93
N VAL A 92 -7.13 -5.91 7.23
CA VAL A 92 -7.58 -5.53 8.57
C VAL A 92 -8.77 -6.40 9.00
N GLU A 93 -9.75 -6.59 8.13
CA GLU A 93 -10.91 -7.43 8.41
C GLU A 93 -10.50 -8.88 8.69
N GLY A 94 -9.58 -9.42 7.90
CA GLY A 94 -9.06 -10.77 8.10
C GLY A 94 -8.37 -10.93 9.46
N GLU A 95 -7.54 -9.96 9.85
CA GLU A 95 -6.84 -10.00 11.13
C GLU A 95 -7.80 -9.82 12.32
N GLU A 96 -8.79 -8.94 12.20
CA GLU A 96 -9.82 -8.75 13.22
C GLU A 96 -10.65 -10.03 13.40
N GLU A 97 -11.00 -10.71 12.34
CA GLU A 97 -11.73 -11.97 12.38
C GLU A 97 -10.93 -13.06 13.11
N ILE A 98 -9.65 -13.17 12.82
CA ILE A 98 -8.75 -14.13 13.48
C ILE A 98 -8.66 -13.82 14.97
N ALA A 99 -8.47 -12.55 15.33
CA ALA A 99 -8.40 -12.13 16.72
C ALA A 99 -9.70 -12.43 17.49
N PHE A 100 -10.83 -12.21 16.85
CA PHE A 100 -12.15 -12.52 17.45
C PHE A 100 -12.29 -14.02 17.71
N LYS A 101 -11.94 -14.87 16.75
CA LYS A 101 -12.03 -16.33 16.90
C LYS A 101 -11.13 -16.85 18.01
N VAL A 102 -9.91 -16.33 18.12
CA VAL A 102 -8.98 -16.69 19.19
C VAL A 102 -9.50 -16.21 20.55
N GLY A 103 -10.03 -14.99 20.60
CA GLY A 103 -10.56 -14.40 21.83
C GLY A 103 -11.83 -15.07 22.35
N SER A 104 -12.58 -15.74 21.48
CA SER A 104 -13.83 -16.40 21.86
C SER A 104 -13.65 -17.86 22.31
N ALA A 105 -12.45 -18.35 22.20
CA ALA A 105 -12.13 -19.70 22.70
C ALA A 105 -11.94 -19.70 24.21
#